data_a39e464462087af3ef7c7e93f8373961
#
_entry.id   a39e464462087af3ef7c7e93f8373961
#
_cell.length_a   1.000
_cell.length_b   1.000
_cell.length_c   1.000
_cell.angle_alpha   90.00
_cell.angle_beta   90.00
_cell.angle_gamma   90.00
#
_symmetry.space_group_name_H-M   'P 1'
#
loop_
_entity.id
_entity.type
_entity.pdbx_description
1 polymer ?
#
loop_
_entity_poly.entity_id
_entity_poly.type
_entity_poly.pdbx_seq_one_letter_code
_entity_poly.pdbx_strand_id
1 'polypeptide(L)'
;MLLQSSKPALHANFDCNALAGAVVSRQISVVRLLLQVSILEINHHYWEPNFLGRMYMIFVIFDMGRQAGVKMDIKVRMGAWSWDMDTGEELRVGAGLAEDYCITWCAVEYFESSGAILHMLFQHISPNILHNGRTLIHHAILCNNARAVELLLNCAVDKEFPVQTYSKTELRPIHLAARLGSAKILRRLISASCNINSRTAAGETAAMICARYKHEECLKFLASEGADLGLINYAGQCANSIAKSSRWTLGFQQAVVDSIRSGNIIQSSNASRFSPLMFVTQANDVDALKKLIEWADVDLDEQDADGFSAAMIAAAAGHVEAFRLLLHAGANIKLQNKYGETAITLAELNQNGEVLEQVILEYALEEGQKGSAGFYALHRAAKRGDFDLVHTLVSRCYDVNASDADGYTPLMLAAKSGHGSVCQLLISSGAKCDIENARNETALALARENGNGNEAENVILDELALTLVLDGTYVKKHTKCGKGSPHVKLLKIVESAGVLQWGKSRKRNVVCRAAEVGPSDTFRWNRRRKFDVEEPGMFHVVTTQNKEVHFVCQGGLEMADLWVRGIRLVTGQAIFGKMQLRVNHK
;
A
#
# COMPACT_ATOMS: atom_id res chain seq x y z
N MET A 1 -40.07 19.35 -60.56
CA MET A 1 -41.10 18.31 -60.14
C MET A 1 -40.98 17.96 -58.66
N LEU A 2 -39.82 17.67 -58.07
CA LEU A 2 -39.66 17.36 -56.66
C LEU A 2 -40.01 18.53 -55.72
N LEU A 3 -39.81 19.78 -56.14
CA LEU A 3 -40.13 20.97 -55.34
C LEU A 3 -41.61 21.32 -55.27
N GLN A 4 -42.38 20.97 -56.31
CA GLN A 4 -43.85 21.18 -56.31
C GLN A 4 -44.61 20.08 -55.51
N SER A 5 -43.95 18.98 -55.22
CA SER A 5 -44.49 17.89 -54.38
C SER A 5 -44.06 17.98 -52.90
N SER A 6 -43.51 19.11 -52.46
CA SER A 6 -43.11 19.33 -51.08
C SER A 6 -44.24 19.53 -50.07
N LYS A 7 -45.51 19.38 -50.50
CA LYS A 7 -46.62 19.18 -49.59
C LYS A 7 -46.60 17.74 -49.07
N PRO A 8 -46.86 17.53 -47.81
CA PRO A 8 -46.77 16.21 -47.20
C PRO A 8 -47.60 15.19 -47.95
N ALA A 9 -46.97 14.11 -48.32
CA ALA A 9 -47.65 13.01 -48.98
C ALA A 9 -48.51 12.27 -47.95
N LEU A 10 -49.79 12.54 -48.04
CA LEU A 10 -50.87 11.52 -47.97
C LEU A 10 -51.24 10.87 -46.63
N HIS A 11 -50.67 11.15 -45.49
CA HIS A 11 -51.27 10.68 -44.23
C HIS A 11 -51.38 11.83 -43.22
N ALA A 12 -52.57 12.08 -42.75
CA ALA A 12 -52.99 13.22 -41.93
C ALA A 12 -52.28 13.38 -40.59
N ASN A 13 -51.30 12.53 -40.30
CA ASN A 13 -50.62 12.50 -39.01
C ASN A 13 -49.08 12.65 -39.09
N PHE A 14 -48.50 12.86 -40.27
CA PHE A 14 -47.03 12.90 -40.40
C PHE A 14 -46.59 13.93 -41.45
N ASP A 15 -46.07 15.05 -40.99
CA ASP A 15 -45.45 16.06 -41.83
C ASP A 15 -43.95 15.78 -42.01
N CYS A 16 -43.54 15.32 -43.17
CA CYS A 16 -42.15 15.17 -43.54
C CYS A 16 -41.84 15.87 -44.85
N ASN A 17 -40.85 16.72 -44.90
CA ASN A 17 -40.46 17.37 -46.15
C ASN A 17 -39.56 16.46 -47.00
N ALA A 18 -39.43 16.82 -48.28
CA ALA A 18 -38.65 16.05 -49.27
C ALA A 18 -37.21 15.85 -48.83
N LEU A 19 -36.63 16.82 -48.12
CA LEU A 19 -35.24 16.76 -47.64
C LEU A 19 -35.07 15.68 -46.54
N ALA A 20 -35.99 15.64 -45.58
CA ALA A 20 -35.95 14.60 -44.56
C ALA A 20 -36.15 13.19 -45.16
N GLY A 21 -37.08 13.04 -46.11
CA GLY A 21 -37.25 11.78 -46.83
C GLY A 21 -35.97 11.33 -47.56
N ALA A 22 -35.28 12.26 -48.22
CA ALA A 22 -34.00 11.97 -48.90
C ALA A 22 -32.89 11.58 -47.92
N VAL A 23 -32.81 12.24 -46.76
CA VAL A 23 -31.84 11.92 -45.70
C VAL A 23 -32.07 10.53 -45.15
N VAL A 24 -33.29 10.20 -44.80
CA VAL A 24 -33.65 8.89 -44.26
C VAL A 24 -33.41 7.77 -45.27
N SER A 25 -33.75 8.02 -46.55
CA SER A 25 -33.50 7.10 -47.65
C SER A 25 -32.05 7.03 -48.08
N ARG A 26 -31.15 7.83 -47.43
CA ARG A 26 -29.70 7.89 -47.71
C ARG A 26 -29.38 8.26 -49.16
N GLN A 27 -30.24 9.09 -49.79
CA GLN A 27 -30.11 9.51 -51.20
C GLN A 27 -29.19 10.75 -51.32
N ILE A 28 -27.87 10.55 -51.35
CA ILE A 28 -26.88 11.62 -51.36
C ILE A 28 -27.12 12.63 -52.47
N SER A 29 -27.39 12.15 -53.68
CA SER A 29 -27.62 13.01 -54.87
C SER A 29 -28.90 13.86 -54.73
N VAL A 30 -29.96 13.28 -54.15
CA VAL A 30 -31.23 13.98 -53.89
C VAL A 30 -31.05 15.03 -52.79
N VAL A 31 -30.36 14.70 -51.69
CA VAL A 31 -30.01 15.67 -50.64
C VAL A 31 -29.21 16.84 -51.18
N ARG A 32 -28.17 16.56 -52.01
CA ARG A 32 -27.38 17.59 -52.66
C ARG A 32 -28.21 18.50 -53.55
N LEU A 33 -29.09 17.94 -54.37
CA LEU A 33 -29.94 18.69 -55.25
C LEU A 33 -30.92 19.57 -54.45
N LEU A 34 -31.56 19.03 -53.44
CA LEU A 34 -32.50 19.76 -52.58
C LEU A 34 -31.84 20.92 -51.83
N LEU A 35 -30.62 20.72 -51.32
CA LEU A 35 -29.88 21.78 -50.66
C LEU A 35 -29.41 22.87 -51.62
N GLN A 36 -29.03 22.53 -52.87
CA GLN A 36 -28.65 23.51 -53.89
C GLN A 36 -29.81 24.35 -54.41
N VAL A 37 -30.97 23.75 -54.53
CA VAL A 37 -32.17 24.46 -55.06
C VAL A 37 -32.81 25.30 -53.95
N SER A 38 -32.70 24.87 -52.70
CA SER A 38 -33.33 25.52 -51.53
C SER A 38 -32.55 26.75 -51.02
N ILE A 39 -31.34 27.02 -51.49
CA ILE A 39 -30.54 28.19 -51.04
C ILE A 39 -31.28 29.51 -51.34
N LEU A 40 -32.17 29.55 -52.31
CA LEU A 40 -32.99 30.73 -52.65
C LEU A 40 -34.26 30.88 -51.78
N GLU A 41 -34.82 29.80 -51.22
CA GLU A 41 -36.09 29.81 -50.48
C GLU A 41 -35.98 29.46 -48.99
N ILE A 42 -34.91 28.75 -48.62
CA ILE A 42 -34.70 28.28 -47.22
C ILE A 42 -34.26 29.42 -46.28
N ASN A 43 -33.72 30.51 -46.81
CA ASN A 43 -33.17 31.60 -45.99
C ASN A 43 -34.20 32.35 -45.14
N HIS A 44 -35.47 32.14 -45.30
CA HIS A 44 -36.49 32.88 -44.53
C HIS A 44 -37.47 32.08 -43.68
N HIS A 45 -37.68 30.79 -43.88
CA HIS A 45 -38.73 30.08 -43.15
C HIS A 45 -38.35 28.76 -42.48
N TYR A 46 -37.16 28.16 -42.77
CA TYR A 46 -36.82 26.83 -42.28
C TYR A 46 -35.74 26.80 -41.20
N TRP A 47 -35.21 27.97 -40.82
CA TRP A 47 -34.09 28.08 -39.87
C TRP A 47 -34.50 28.66 -38.52
N GLU A 48 -35.75 28.94 -38.29
CA GLU A 48 -36.19 29.26 -36.94
C GLU A 48 -36.10 28.01 -36.05
N PRO A 49 -35.49 28.10 -34.89
CA PRO A 49 -35.32 26.96 -33.97
C PRO A 49 -36.64 26.25 -33.62
N ASN A 50 -37.77 26.94 -33.68
CA ASN A 50 -39.09 26.43 -33.40
C ASN A 50 -39.72 25.61 -34.55
N PHE A 51 -39.20 25.72 -35.74
CA PHE A 51 -39.74 24.98 -36.91
C PHE A 51 -39.00 23.66 -37.13
N LEU A 52 -37.69 23.60 -36.86
CA LEU A 52 -36.90 22.38 -36.93
C LEU A 52 -37.24 21.35 -35.86
N GLY A 53 -37.84 21.79 -34.75
CA GLY A 53 -38.26 20.92 -33.66
C GLY A 53 -39.56 20.16 -33.91
N ARG A 54 -40.25 20.35 -35.07
CA ARG A 54 -41.55 19.72 -35.35
C ARG A 54 -41.55 18.84 -36.58
N MET A 55 -40.45 18.14 -36.87
CA MET A 55 -40.44 17.21 -37.99
C MET A 55 -40.80 15.79 -37.55
N TYR A 56 -42.05 15.43 -37.81
CA TYR A 56 -42.54 14.06 -37.63
C TYR A 56 -42.00 13.14 -38.72
N MET A 57 -41.26 12.12 -38.33
CA MET A 57 -40.48 11.33 -39.24
C MET A 57 -40.94 9.92 -39.55
N ILE A 58 -42.14 9.56 -39.24
CA ILE A 58 -42.44 8.13 -39.19
C ILE A 58 -42.98 7.55 -40.52
N PHE A 59 -43.52 8.35 -41.45
CA PHE A 59 -44.30 7.76 -42.52
C PHE A 59 -43.80 7.88 -43.95
N VAL A 60 -42.99 8.88 -44.26
CA VAL A 60 -42.43 9.00 -45.63
C VAL A 60 -41.50 7.87 -45.98
N ILE A 61 -40.87 7.29 -44.94
CA ILE A 61 -40.03 6.10 -45.09
C ILE A 61 -40.81 4.89 -45.61
N PHE A 62 -42.10 4.81 -45.29
CA PHE A 62 -42.91 3.64 -45.64
C PHE A 62 -43.19 3.56 -47.14
N ASP A 63 -43.45 4.69 -47.76
CA ASP A 63 -43.81 4.72 -49.18
C ASP A 63 -42.56 4.81 -50.07
N MET A 64 -41.55 5.58 -49.69
CA MET A 64 -40.25 5.65 -50.40
C MET A 64 -39.39 4.39 -50.21
N GLY A 65 -39.45 3.75 -49.03
CA GLY A 65 -38.81 2.47 -48.77
C GLY A 65 -39.42 1.33 -49.60
N ARG A 66 -40.72 1.37 -49.86
CA ARG A 66 -41.41 0.40 -50.73
C ARG A 66 -40.94 0.51 -52.17
N GLN A 67 -40.72 1.73 -52.64
CA GLN A 67 -40.22 1.98 -54.00
C GLN A 67 -38.70 1.69 -54.14
N ALA A 68 -37.93 1.76 -53.03
CA ALA A 68 -36.50 1.53 -53.01
C ALA A 68 -36.08 0.13 -52.53
N GLY A 69 -37.05 -0.79 -52.29
CA GLY A 69 -36.75 -2.17 -51.84
C GLY A 69 -36.20 -2.30 -50.42
N VAL A 70 -36.40 -1.29 -49.55
CA VAL A 70 -35.93 -1.29 -48.15
C VAL A 70 -36.91 -2.10 -47.29
N LYS A 71 -36.43 -3.10 -46.56
CA LYS A 71 -37.20 -3.98 -45.69
C LYS A 71 -37.92 -3.24 -44.57
N MET A 72 -39.14 -3.67 -44.27
CA MET A 72 -40.09 -3.09 -43.30
C MET A 72 -39.65 -3.11 -41.83
N ASP A 73 -38.53 -3.75 -41.49
CA ASP A 73 -38.00 -3.86 -40.12
C ASP A 73 -37.57 -2.50 -39.49
N ILE A 74 -37.55 -1.48 -40.29
CA ILE A 74 -37.25 -0.10 -39.88
C ILE A 74 -38.31 0.47 -38.92
N LYS A 75 -39.56 -0.01 -38.95
CA LYS A 75 -40.64 0.43 -38.06
C LYS A 75 -40.32 0.25 -36.56
N VAL A 76 -39.58 -0.77 -36.23
CA VAL A 76 -39.28 -1.12 -34.82
C VAL A 76 -38.15 -0.27 -34.25
N ARG A 77 -37.35 0.37 -35.09
CA ARG A 77 -36.18 1.18 -34.67
C ARG A 77 -36.46 2.66 -34.45
N MET A 78 -37.64 3.13 -34.79
CA MET A 78 -38.05 4.53 -34.65
C MET A 78 -38.78 4.76 -33.33
N GLY A 79 -38.18 4.53 -32.23
CA GLY A 79 -38.73 4.95 -30.95
C GLY A 79 -38.05 6.23 -30.48
N ALA A 80 -38.80 7.10 -29.83
CA ALA A 80 -38.23 8.18 -29.06
C ALA A 80 -37.32 7.59 -27.96
N TRP A 81 -36.23 8.28 -27.65
CA TRP A 81 -35.43 7.97 -26.49
C TRP A 81 -36.06 8.63 -25.27
N SER A 82 -36.36 7.88 -24.24
CA SER A 82 -36.77 8.43 -22.94
C SER A 82 -35.81 7.93 -21.85
N TRP A 83 -35.71 8.72 -20.80
CA TRP A 83 -34.96 8.33 -19.62
C TRP A 83 -35.85 7.56 -18.67
N ASP A 84 -35.38 6.42 -18.18
CA ASP A 84 -36.02 5.78 -17.04
C ASP A 84 -35.78 6.64 -15.79
N MET A 85 -36.86 7.07 -15.15
CA MET A 85 -36.82 7.98 -14.00
C MET A 85 -36.22 7.29 -12.76
N ASP A 86 -36.36 5.98 -12.64
CA ASP A 86 -35.91 5.22 -11.47
C ASP A 86 -34.46 4.73 -11.59
N THR A 87 -34.08 4.27 -12.78
CA THR A 87 -32.72 3.74 -13.01
C THR A 87 -31.77 4.77 -13.64
N GLY A 88 -32.31 5.87 -14.18
CA GLY A 88 -31.55 6.84 -14.97
C GLY A 88 -31.05 6.25 -16.30
N GLU A 89 -31.62 5.14 -16.75
CA GLU A 89 -31.28 4.52 -18.02
C GLU A 89 -32.07 5.11 -19.16
N GLU A 90 -31.41 5.28 -20.30
CA GLU A 90 -32.06 5.69 -21.53
C GLU A 90 -32.73 4.48 -22.21
N LEU A 91 -34.03 4.53 -22.29
CA LEU A 91 -34.82 3.50 -22.94
C LEU A 91 -35.34 4.00 -24.29
N ARG A 92 -35.27 3.13 -25.28
CA ARG A 92 -35.91 3.39 -26.57
C ARG A 92 -37.39 3.09 -26.46
N VAL A 93 -38.20 4.12 -26.54
CA VAL A 93 -39.67 4.01 -26.41
C VAL A 93 -40.30 3.77 -27.78
N GLY A 94 -41.34 2.97 -27.79
CA GLY A 94 -42.03 2.58 -29.05
C GLY A 94 -42.64 3.76 -29.81
N ALA A 95 -43.02 3.50 -31.05
CA ALA A 95 -43.42 4.49 -32.06
C ALA A 95 -44.59 5.43 -31.67
N GLY A 96 -45.33 5.15 -30.59
CA GLY A 96 -46.43 6.01 -30.13
C GLY A 96 -46.01 7.26 -29.36
N LEU A 97 -44.71 7.37 -28.99
CA LEU A 97 -44.13 8.49 -28.24
C LEU A 97 -42.96 9.14 -29.02
N ALA A 98 -43.08 9.18 -30.36
CA ALA A 98 -42.05 9.76 -31.21
C ALA A 98 -41.86 11.25 -30.89
N GLU A 99 -40.62 11.63 -30.56
CA GLU A 99 -40.22 13.03 -30.46
C GLU A 99 -39.92 13.61 -31.85
N ASP A 100 -40.10 14.90 -32.00
CA ASP A 100 -39.73 15.61 -33.22
C ASP A 100 -38.21 15.61 -33.39
N TYR A 101 -37.70 15.09 -34.49
CA TYR A 101 -36.26 15.02 -34.74
C TYR A 101 -35.75 16.17 -35.61
N CYS A 102 -34.62 16.76 -35.22
CA CYS A 102 -33.86 17.60 -36.14
C CYS A 102 -33.30 16.76 -37.30
N ILE A 103 -33.23 17.34 -38.49
CA ILE A 103 -32.74 16.65 -39.70
C ILE A 103 -31.31 16.10 -39.55
N THR A 104 -30.46 16.77 -38.79
CA THR A 104 -29.09 16.29 -38.47
C THR A 104 -29.10 15.04 -37.62
N TRP A 105 -30.09 14.90 -36.70
CA TRP A 105 -30.26 13.70 -35.88
C TRP A 105 -30.68 12.53 -36.74
N CYS A 106 -31.58 12.77 -37.72
CA CYS A 106 -31.94 11.77 -38.68
C CYS A 106 -30.75 11.29 -39.51
N ALA A 107 -29.90 12.22 -39.94
CA ALA A 107 -28.68 11.90 -40.68
C ALA A 107 -27.69 11.08 -39.87
N VAL A 108 -27.67 11.20 -38.54
CA VAL A 108 -26.89 10.35 -37.64
C VAL A 108 -27.51 8.97 -37.47
N GLU A 109 -28.83 8.88 -37.29
CA GLU A 109 -29.53 7.61 -37.11
C GLU A 109 -29.54 6.78 -38.41
N TYR A 110 -29.75 7.44 -39.53
CA TYR A 110 -29.70 6.84 -40.88
C TYR A 110 -28.41 7.09 -41.62
N PHE A 111 -27.32 7.08 -40.88
CA PHE A 111 -25.99 7.40 -41.37
C PHE A 111 -25.59 6.51 -42.55
N GLU A 112 -25.25 7.12 -43.65
CA GLU A 112 -24.64 6.43 -44.78
C GLU A 112 -23.12 6.29 -44.60
N SER A 113 -22.54 5.31 -45.28
CA SER A 113 -21.12 4.91 -45.03
C SER A 113 -20.09 6.01 -45.29
N SER A 114 -20.41 7.01 -46.12
CA SER A 114 -19.51 8.10 -46.45
C SER A 114 -19.62 9.33 -45.54
N GLY A 115 -20.74 9.49 -44.83
CA GLY A 115 -21.01 10.69 -44.02
C GLY A 115 -21.31 11.95 -44.85
N ALA A 116 -21.47 11.80 -46.16
CA ALA A 116 -21.61 12.93 -47.06
C ALA A 116 -22.86 13.77 -46.80
N ILE A 117 -23.98 13.11 -46.41
CA ILE A 117 -25.23 13.79 -46.08
C ILE A 117 -25.01 14.68 -44.83
N LEU A 118 -24.44 14.13 -43.77
CA LEU A 118 -24.18 14.89 -42.54
C LEU A 118 -23.22 16.05 -42.80
N HIS A 119 -22.20 15.83 -43.60
CA HIS A 119 -21.24 16.89 -43.96
C HIS A 119 -21.92 18.01 -44.80
N MET A 120 -22.79 17.67 -45.73
CA MET A 120 -23.55 18.66 -46.47
C MET A 120 -24.50 19.48 -45.58
N LEU A 121 -25.15 18.83 -44.63
CA LEU A 121 -26.04 19.51 -43.65
C LEU A 121 -25.26 20.51 -42.80
N PHE A 122 -24.00 20.19 -42.39
CA PHE A 122 -23.19 21.10 -41.60
C PHE A 122 -22.68 22.35 -42.34
N GLN A 123 -22.78 22.38 -43.63
CA GLN A 123 -22.56 23.64 -44.36
C GLN A 123 -23.67 24.67 -44.10
N HIS A 124 -24.82 24.22 -43.60
CA HIS A 124 -26.00 25.06 -43.39
C HIS A 124 -26.46 25.09 -41.93
N ILE A 125 -26.18 24.06 -41.13
CA ILE A 125 -26.65 23.88 -39.76
C ILE A 125 -25.45 23.70 -38.82
N SER A 126 -25.44 24.43 -37.72
CA SER A 126 -24.39 24.25 -36.70
C SER A 126 -24.47 22.83 -36.10
N PRO A 127 -23.31 22.14 -35.95
CA PRO A 127 -23.29 20.82 -35.34
C PRO A 127 -23.56 20.85 -33.82
N ASN A 128 -23.55 22.04 -33.20
CA ASN A 128 -23.75 22.23 -31.76
C ASN A 128 -25.18 22.60 -31.38
N ILE A 129 -26.16 22.48 -32.32
CA ILE A 129 -27.55 22.73 -32.00
C ILE A 129 -28.05 21.71 -30.98
N LEU A 130 -28.68 22.23 -29.93
CA LEU A 130 -29.34 21.40 -28.90
C LEU A 130 -30.73 20.99 -29.35
N HIS A 131 -31.04 19.70 -29.16
CA HIS A 131 -32.38 19.17 -29.28
C HIS A 131 -32.71 18.38 -28.00
N ASN A 132 -33.76 18.79 -27.30
CA ASN A 132 -34.13 18.23 -26.00
C ASN A 132 -32.98 18.22 -24.99
N GLY A 133 -32.17 19.30 -24.95
CA GLY A 133 -31.03 19.46 -24.06
C GLY A 133 -29.77 18.64 -24.42
N ARG A 134 -29.79 17.95 -25.56
CA ARG A 134 -28.68 17.12 -26.05
C ARG A 134 -28.02 17.70 -27.27
N THR A 135 -26.74 17.48 -27.43
CA THR A 135 -26.00 17.76 -28.66
C THR A 135 -26.04 16.55 -29.61
N LEU A 136 -25.70 16.81 -30.86
CA LEU A 136 -25.68 15.77 -31.88
C LEU A 136 -24.67 14.65 -31.58
N ILE A 137 -23.57 14.97 -30.94
CA ILE A 137 -22.58 13.95 -30.54
C ILE A 137 -23.16 12.97 -29.49
N HIS A 138 -23.99 13.44 -28.55
CA HIS A 138 -24.66 12.57 -27.61
C HIS A 138 -25.62 11.61 -28.33
N HIS A 139 -26.35 12.12 -29.31
CA HIS A 139 -27.23 11.27 -30.12
C HIS A 139 -26.46 10.23 -30.94
N ALA A 140 -25.33 10.60 -31.52
CA ALA A 140 -24.47 9.67 -32.25
C ALA A 140 -23.92 8.57 -31.36
N ILE A 141 -23.58 8.91 -30.11
CA ILE A 141 -23.12 7.93 -29.10
C ILE A 141 -24.26 6.98 -28.72
N LEU A 142 -25.49 7.50 -28.47
CA LEU A 142 -26.65 6.68 -28.15
C LEU A 142 -27.01 5.72 -29.28
N CYS A 143 -26.84 6.15 -30.53
CA CYS A 143 -26.99 5.28 -31.70
C CYS A 143 -25.82 4.28 -31.87
N ASN A 144 -24.82 4.33 -30.98
CA ASN A 144 -23.57 3.57 -31.06
C ASN A 144 -22.89 3.67 -32.42
N ASN A 145 -22.97 4.86 -33.04
CA ASN A 145 -22.45 5.11 -34.39
C ASN A 145 -21.05 5.75 -34.31
N ALA A 146 -20.00 4.93 -34.21
CA ALA A 146 -18.64 5.40 -34.10
C ALA A 146 -18.13 6.21 -35.31
N ARG A 147 -18.69 5.97 -36.51
CA ARG A 147 -18.31 6.75 -37.70
C ARG A 147 -18.93 8.14 -37.69
N ALA A 148 -20.20 8.26 -37.29
CA ALA A 148 -20.82 9.56 -37.08
C ALA A 148 -20.12 10.36 -36.00
N VAL A 149 -19.72 9.73 -34.88
CA VAL A 149 -18.93 10.37 -33.82
C VAL A 149 -17.59 10.88 -34.36
N GLU A 150 -16.88 10.09 -35.15
CA GLU A 150 -15.60 10.50 -35.78
C GLU A 150 -15.78 11.73 -36.69
N LEU A 151 -16.81 11.72 -37.54
CA LEU A 151 -17.11 12.84 -38.42
C LEU A 151 -17.45 14.10 -37.61
N LEU A 152 -18.28 13.95 -36.57
CA LEU A 152 -18.64 15.06 -35.69
C LEU A 152 -17.43 15.66 -34.98
N LEU A 153 -16.54 14.83 -34.47
CA LEU A 153 -15.32 15.28 -33.79
C LEU A 153 -14.39 16.07 -34.71
N ASN A 154 -14.44 15.82 -36.03
CA ASN A 154 -13.72 16.59 -37.04
C ASN A 154 -14.41 17.91 -37.39
N CYS A 155 -15.67 18.14 -36.98
CA CYS A 155 -16.50 19.28 -37.28
C CYS A 155 -16.69 20.17 -36.05
N ALA A 156 -15.70 20.72 -35.43
CA ALA A 156 -15.79 21.71 -34.34
C ALA A 156 -16.98 21.54 -33.34
N VAL A 157 -17.31 20.30 -33.02
CA VAL A 157 -18.37 19.95 -32.06
C VAL A 157 -17.85 20.16 -30.64
N ASP A 158 -18.70 20.67 -29.74
CA ASP A 158 -18.39 20.71 -28.32
C ASP A 158 -18.42 19.30 -27.73
N LYS A 159 -17.22 18.72 -27.56
CA LYS A 159 -17.00 17.37 -27.04
C LYS A 159 -17.05 17.26 -25.52
N GLU A 160 -17.14 18.40 -24.83
CA GLU A 160 -17.19 18.47 -23.37
C GLU A 160 -18.57 18.95 -22.87
N PHE A 161 -19.52 19.17 -23.75
CA PHE A 161 -20.85 19.65 -23.38
C PHE A 161 -21.56 18.67 -22.44
N PRO A 162 -21.97 19.09 -21.22
CA PRO A 162 -22.69 18.23 -20.31
C PRO A 162 -24.19 18.18 -20.66
N VAL A 163 -24.72 16.98 -20.82
CA VAL A 163 -26.19 16.77 -20.91
C VAL A 163 -26.76 16.62 -19.52
N GLN A 164 -27.74 17.44 -19.19
CA GLN A 164 -28.50 17.25 -17.96
C GLN A 164 -29.50 16.12 -18.12
N THR A 165 -29.40 15.10 -17.27
CA THR A 165 -30.38 14.03 -17.19
C THR A 165 -31.50 14.41 -16.22
N TYR A 166 -32.64 13.73 -16.26
CA TYR A 166 -33.72 13.91 -15.29
C TYR A 166 -33.26 13.69 -13.83
N SER A 167 -32.28 12.82 -13.61
CA SER A 167 -31.65 12.60 -12.31
C SER A 167 -30.61 13.68 -11.91
N LYS A 168 -30.55 14.82 -12.63
CA LYS A 168 -29.57 15.90 -12.46
C LYS A 168 -28.11 15.47 -12.60
N THR A 169 -27.85 14.32 -13.22
CA THR A 169 -26.49 13.90 -13.56
C THR A 169 -26.08 14.58 -14.85
N GLU A 170 -25.00 15.34 -14.82
CA GLU A 170 -24.41 15.94 -16.01
C GLU A 170 -23.49 14.92 -16.67
N LEU A 171 -23.94 14.33 -17.79
CA LEU A 171 -23.16 13.37 -18.55
C LEU A 171 -22.51 14.05 -19.75
N ARG A 172 -21.19 14.08 -19.81
CA ARG A 172 -20.44 14.44 -21.02
C ARG A 172 -20.39 13.26 -22.00
N PRO A 173 -20.05 13.49 -23.28
CA PRO A 173 -19.91 12.42 -24.26
C PRO A 173 -19.09 11.23 -23.82
N ILE A 174 -17.98 11.46 -23.13
CA ILE A 174 -17.12 10.39 -22.61
C ILE A 174 -17.82 9.54 -21.54
N HIS A 175 -18.62 10.16 -20.66
CA HIS A 175 -19.39 9.45 -19.63
C HIS A 175 -20.48 8.58 -20.26
N LEU A 176 -21.15 9.10 -21.29
CA LEU A 176 -22.18 8.35 -22.00
C LEU A 176 -21.60 7.16 -22.77
N ALA A 177 -20.45 7.35 -23.43
CA ALA A 177 -19.74 6.27 -24.10
C ALA A 177 -19.27 5.18 -23.11
N ALA A 178 -18.77 5.58 -21.94
CA ALA A 178 -18.40 4.67 -20.86
C ALA A 178 -19.62 3.88 -20.32
N ARG A 179 -20.77 4.53 -20.17
CA ARG A 179 -22.01 3.91 -19.70
C ARG A 179 -22.55 2.87 -20.70
N LEU A 180 -22.45 3.15 -22.00
CA LEU A 180 -22.87 2.22 -23.06
C LEU A 180 -21.85 1.10 -23.35
N GLY A 181 -20.66 1.18 -22.78
CA GLY A 181 -19.61 0.19 -22.98
C GLY A 181 -18.99 0.21 -24.39
N SER A 182 -19.05 1.34 -25.09
CA SER A 182 -18.55 1.45 -26.46
C SER A 182 -17.06 1.85 -26.48
N ALA A 183 -16.15 0.87 -26.41
CA ALA A 183 -14.72 1.09 -26.48
C ALA A 183 -14.28 1.79 -27.78
N LYS A 184 -14.96 1.51 -28.89
CA LYS A 184 -14.68 2.18 -30.18
C LYS A 184 -14.94 3.68 -30.13
N ILE A 185 -16.05 4.09 -29.51
CA ILE A 185 -16.41 5.50 -29.35
C ILE A 185 -15.50 6.18 -28.34
N LEU A 186 -15.19 5.51 -27.21
CA LEU A 186 -14.22 6.04 -26.24
C LEU A 186 -12.87 6.34 -26.90
N ARG A 187 -12.36 5.43 -27.73
CA ARG A 187 -11.11 5.65 -28.48
C ARG A 187 -11.17 6.92 -29.32
N ARG A 188 -12.26 7.16 -30.03
CA ARG A 188 -12.43 8.36 -30.86
C ARG A 188 -12.49 9.65 -30.02
N LEU A 189 -13.20 9.61 -28.91
CA LEU A 189 -13.30 10.76 -28.01
C LEU A 189 -11.94 11.13 -27.39
N ILE A 190 -11.21 10.15 -26.92
CA ILE A 190 -9.89 10.37 -26.31
C ILE A 190 -8.88 10.82 -27.37
N SER A 191 -8.85 10.21 -28.56
CA SER A 191 -8.01 10.67 -29.68
C SER A 191 -8.31 12.12 -30.09
N ALA A 192 -9.54 12.58 -29.87
CA ALA A 192 -9.94 13.97 -30.06
C ALA A 192 -9.63 14.87 -28.85
N SER A 193 -8.82 14.39 -27.88
CA SER A 193 -8.41 15.11 -26.68
C SER A 193 -9.56 15.50 -25.74
N CYS A 194 -10.58 14.64 -25.60
CA CYS A 194 -11.53 14.76 -24.50
C CYS A 194 -10.84 14.54 -23.16
N ASN A 195 -11.29 15.27 -22.13
CA ASN A 195 -10.76 15.10 -20.80
C ASN A 195 -11.16 13.73 -20.21
N ILE A 196 -10.20 12.81 -20.13
CA ILE A 196 -10.38 11.44 -19.65
C ILE A 196 -10.84 11.38 -18.17
N ASN A 197 -10.44 12.38 -17.37
CA ASN A 197 -10.74 12.50 -15.95
C ASN A 197 -11.89 13.49 -15.67
N SER A 198 -12.65 13.87 -16.69
CA SER A 198 -13.82 14.71 -16.50
C SER A 198 -14.82 14.08 -15.53
N ARG A 199 -15.57 14.91 -14.79
CA ARG A 199 -16.46 14.46 -13.73
C ARG A 199 -17.91 14.81 -14.06
N THR A 200 -18.82 13.91 -13.70
CA THR A 200 -20.26 14.17 -13.68
C THR A 200 -20.65 15.09 -12.51
N ALA A 201 -21.91 15.49 -12.43
CA ALA A 201 -22.45 16.22 -11.27
C ALA A 201 -22.33 15.42 -9.95
N ALA A 202 -22.25 14.10 -9.99
CA ALA A 202 -21.97 13.25 -8.83
C ALA A 202 -20.47 13.08 -8.55
N GLY A 203 -19.60 13.70 -9.34
CA GLY A 203 -18.14 13.55 -9.24
C GLY A 203 -17.60 12.26 -9.86
N GLU A 204 -18.42 11.50 -10.59
CA GLU A 204 -17.98 10.23 -11.21
C GLU A 204 -17.19 10.47 -12.48
N THR A 205 -16.12 9.70 -12.67
CA THR A 205 -15.33 9.68 -13.91
C THR A 205 -15.81 8.56 -14.86
N ALA A 206 -15.35 8.60 -16.10
CA ALA A 206 -15.63 7.52 -17.07
C ALA A 206 -15.17 6.14 -16.57
N ALA A 207 -14.02 6.06 -15.88
CA ALA A 207 -13.54 4.82 -15.29
C ALA A 207 -14.46 4.27 -14.18
N MET A 208 -15.02 5.16 -13.34
CA MET A 208 -15.99 4.79 -12.32
C MET A 208 -17.28 4.26 -12.93
N ILE A 209 -17.74 4.89 -14.02
CA ILE A 209 -18.91 4.46 -14.77
C ILE A 209 -18.67 3.08 -15.39
N CYS A 210 -17.51 2.84 -16.03
CA CYS A 210 -17.14 1.51 -16.53
C CYS A 210 -17.14 0.45 -15.42
N ALA A 211 -16.65 0.79 -14.23
CA ALA A 211 -16.64 -0.12 -13.09
C ALA A 211 -18.08 -0.46 -12.61
N ARG A 212 -18.99 0.53 -12.61
CA ARG A 212 -20.40 0.35 -12.24
C ARG A 212 -21.14 -0.56 -13.20
N TYR A 213 -20.95 -0.34 -14.51
CA TYR A 213 -21.64 -1.09 -15.57
C TYR A 213 -20.87 -2.31 -16.08
N LYS A 214 -19.71 -2.62 -15.48
CA LYS A 214 -18.90 -3.83 -15.75
C LYS A 214 -18.33 -3.89 -17.17
N HIS A 215 -17.93 -2.76 -17.72
CA HIS A 215 -17.38 -2.67 -19.07
C HIS A 215 -15.86 -2.81 -19.06
N GLU A 216 -15.38 -4.05 -19.15
CA GLU A 216 -13.96 -4.42 -19.04
C GLU A 216 -13.10 -3.77 -20.12
N GLU A 217 -13.46 -3.92 -21.40
CA GLU A 217 -12.68 -3.37 -22.52
C GLU A 217 -12.57 -1.84 -22.47
N CYS A 218 -13.64 -1.17 -22.00
CA CYS A 218 -13.63 0.28 -21.82
C CYS A 218 -12.70 0.68 -20.69
N LEU A 219 -12.72 -0.06 -19.57
CA LEU A 219 -11.85 0.21 -18.42
C LEU A 219 -10.39 -0.04 -18.77
N LYS A 220 -10.07 -1.16 -19.45
CA LYS A 220 -8.71 -1.45 -19.94
C LYS A 220 -8.18 -0.31 -20.79
N PHE A 221 -8.99 0.15 -21.74
CA PHE A 221 -8.61 1.24 -22.62
C PHE A 221 -8.43 2.56 -21.86
N LEU A 222 -9.35 2.93 -20.96
CA LEU A 222 -9.22 4.13 -20.13
C LEU A 222 -7.96 4.08 -19.26
N ALA A 223 -7.68 2.93 -18.66
CA ALA A 223 -6.49 2.72 -17.85
C ALA A 223 -5.19 2.86 -18.68
N SER A 224 -5.17 2.33 -19.91
CA SER A 224 -4.01 2.45 -20.81
C SER A 224 -3.76 3.88 -21.32
N GLU A 225 -4.80 4.71 -21.39
CA GLU A 225 -4.72 6.11 -21.82
C GLU A 225 -4.51 7.09 -20.64
N GLY A 226 -4.22 6.59 -19.45
CA GLY A 226 -3.86 7.42 -18.31
C GLY A 226 -5.06 7.93 -17.49
N ALA A 227 -6.18 7.22 -17.49
CA ALA A 227 -7.27 7.52 -16.55
C ALA A 227 -6.81 7.35 -15.10
N ASP A 228 -7.08 8.35 -14.28
CA ASP A 228 -6.74 8.33 -12.85
C ASP A 228 -7.76 7.50 -12.05
N LEU A 229 -7.34 6.31 -11.60
CA LEU A 229 -8.17 5.39 -10.83
C LEU A 229 -8.25 5.73 -9.33
N GLY A 230 -7.40 6.64 -8.85
CA GLY A 230 -7.40 7.13 -7.47
C GLY A 230 -8.41 8.24 -7.19
N LEU A 231 -9.01 8.84 -8.23
CA LEU A 231 -10.05 9.85 -8.06
C LEU A 231 -11.25 9.30 -7.29
N ILE A 232 -11.87 10.16 -6.50
CA ILE A 232 -13.08 9.82 -5.74
C ILE A 232 -14.27 10.66 -6.19
N ASN A 233 -15.47 10.06 -6.18
CA ASN A 233 -16.74 10.77 -6.37
C ASN A 233 -17.13 11.51 -5.08
N TYR A 234 -18.24 12.26 -5.09
CA TYR A 234 -18.72 12.99 -3.92
C TYR A 234 -19.20 12.09 -2.77
N ALA A 235 -19.41 10.79 -3.03
CA ALA A 235 -19.65 9.78 -1.99
C ALA A 235 -18.35 9.17 -1.42
N GLY A 236 -17.17 9.67 -1.81
CA GLY A 236 -15.87 9.17 -1.38
C GLY A 236 -15.45 7.83 -1.98
N GLN A 237 -16.10 7.40 -3.08
CA GLN A 237 -15.83 6.12 -3.74
C GLN A 237 -14.89 6.31 -4.93
N CYS A 238 -13.87 5.46 -5.05
CA CYS A 238 -13.02 5.33 -6.26
C CYS A 238 -13.55 4.22 -7.19
N ALA A 239 -12.96 4.07 -8.37
CA ALA A 239 -13.36 3.05 -9.34
C ALA A 239 -13.32 1.62 -8.76
N ASN A 240 -12.30 1.28 -7.97
CA ASN A 240 -12.18 -0.01 -7.30
C ASN A 240 -13.31 -0.25 -6.27
N SER A 241 -13.63 0.75 -5.44
CA SER A 241 -14.72 0.62 -4.46
C SER A 241 -16.09 0.48 -5.12
N ILE A 242 -16.31 1.13 -6.27
CA ILE A 242 -17.51 0.95 -7.09
C ILE A 242 -17.55 -0.45 -7.70
N ALA A 243 -16.43 -0.98 -8.20
CA ALA A 243 -16.36 -2.35 -8.70
C ALA A 243 -16.71 -3.38 -7.62
N LYS A 244 -16.23 -3.17 -6.38
CA LYS A 244 -16.57 -4.01 -5.22
C LYS A 244 -18.07 -3.96 -4.91
N SER A 245 -18.67 -2.77 -4.86
CA SER A 245 -20.12 -2.60 -4.61
C SER A 245 -20.99 -3.16 -5.74
N SER A 246 -20.51 -3.12 -6.97
CA SER A 246 -21.17 -3.68 -8.16
C SER A 246 -20.96 -5.20 -8.31
N ARG A 247 -20.28 -5.86 -7.36
CA ARG A 247 -19.91 -7.28 -7.44
C ARG A 247 -19.14 -7.64 -8.72
N TRP A 248 -18.20 -6.79 -9.10
CA TRP A 248 -17.37 -6.97 -10.29
C TRP A 248 -15.87 -6.87 -10.01
N THR A 249 -15.46 -7.30 -8.82
CA THR A 249 -14.07 -7.17 -8.34
C THR A 249 -13.08 -7.91 -9.24
N LEU A 250 -13.41 -9.13 -9.66
CA LEU A 250 -12.51 -9.94 -10.51
C LEU A 250 -12.31 -9.32 -11.89
N GLY A 251 -13.39 -8.87 -12.55
CA GLY A 251 -13.26 -8.23 -13.86
C GLY A 251 -12.51 -6.90 -13.80
N PHE A 252 -12.71 -6.12 -12.74
CA PHE A 252 -11.94 -4.90 -12.51
C PHE A 252 -10.45 -5.24 -12.30
N GLN A 253 -10.17 -6.26 -11.48
CA GLN A 253 -8.81 -6.73 -11.22
C GLN A 253 -8.13 -7.17 -12.51
N GLN A 254 -8.80 -7.99 -13.31
CA GLN A 254 -8.30 -8.47 -14.58
C GLN A 254 -7.98 -7.30 -15.53
N ALA A 255 -8.89 -6.34 -15.66
CA ALA A 255 -8.70 -5.18 -16.52
C ALA A 255 -7.46 -4.35 -16.15
N VAL A 256 -7.26 -4.10 -14.86
CA VAL A 256 -6.13 -3.31 -14.36
C VAL A 256 -4.82 -4.09 -14.50
N VAL A 257 -4.80 -5.36 -14.08
CA VAL A 257 -3.60 -6.22 -14.14
C VAL A 257 -3.15 -6.44 -15.59
N ASP A 258 -4.07 -6.73 -16.50
CA ASP A 258 -3.73 -6.89 -17.92
C ASP A 258 -3.17 -5.61 -18.53
N SER A 259 -3.67 -4.44 -18.10
CA SER A 259 -3.14 -3.16 -18.55
C SER A 259 -1.69 -2.97 -18.09
N ILE A 260 -1.39 -3.30 -16.82
CA ILE A 260 -0.03 -3.23 -16.27
C ILE A 260 0.91 -4.23 -16.97
N ARG A 261 0.47 -5.48 -17.18
CA ARG A 261 1.24 -6.50 -17.90
C ARG A 261 1.60 -6.07 -19.31
N SER A 262 0.71 -5.31 -19.94
CA SER A 262 0.95 -4.71 -21.27
C SER A 262 1.94 -3.53 -21.25
N GLY A 263 2.45 -3.14 -20.07
CA GLY A 263 3.42 -2.07 -19.89
C GLY A 263 2.80 -0.67 -19.76
N ASN A 264 1.48 -0.57 -19.51
CA ASN A 264 0.82 0.71 -19.32
C ASN A 264 0.95 1.18 -17.87
N ILE A 265 1.25 2.47 -17.69
CA ILE A 265 1.35 3.11 -16.37
C ILE A 265 -0.05 3.47 -15.89
N ILE A 266 -0.48 2.87 -14.79
CA ILE A 266 -1.76 3.18 -14.16
C ILE A 266 -1.60 4.43 -13.30
N GLN A 267 -2.35 5.47 -13.63
CA GLN A 267 -2.35 6.72 -12.88
C GLN A 267 -3.20 6.62 -11.62
N SER A 268 -2.68 7.14 -10.51
CA SER A 268 -3.43 7.31 -9.28
C SER A 268 -2.95 8.56 -8.54
N SER A 269 -3.82 9.55 -8.43
CA SER A 269 -3.55 10.78 -7.67
C SER A 269 -3.79 10.61 -6.16
N ASN A 270 -4.30 9.48 -5.72
CA ASN A 270 -4.63 9.23 -4.33
C ASN A 270 -4.31 7.78 -3.93
N ALA A 271 -3.06 7.54 -3.58
CA ALA A 271 -2.55 6.23 -3.16
C ALA A 271 -3.32 5.64 -1.96
N SER A 272 -3.80 6.49 -1.03
CA SER A 272 -4.58 6.03 0.12
C SER A 272 -5.94 5.42 -0.24
N ARG A 273 -6.45 5.69 -1.44
CA ARG A 273 -7.72 5.14 -1.96
C ARG A 273 -7.52 4.05 -3.00
N PHE A 274 -6.53 4.21 -3.83
CA PHE A 274 -6.14 3.22 -4.83
C PHE A 274 -4.65 3.35 -5.15
N SER A 275 -3.87 2.35 -4.77
CA SER A 275 -2.48 2.18 -5.15
C SER A 275 -2.38 1.03 -6.14
N PRO A 276 -1.83 1.24 -7.33
CA PRO A 276 -1.57 0.16 -8.28
C PRO A 276 -0.68 -0.94 -7.69
N LEU A 277 0.36 -0.56 -6.93
CA LEU A 277 1.29 -1.48 -6.31
C LEU A 277 0.59 -2.39 -5.28
N MET A 278 -0.15 -1.81 -4.34
CA MET A 278 -0.91 -2.57 -3.34
C MET A 278 -1.97 -3.44 -3.99
N PHE A 279 -2.64 -2.92 -5.03
CA PHE A 279 -3.68 -3.64 -5.75
C PHE A 279 -3.15 -4.90 -6.44
N VAL A 280 -2.02 -4.80 -7.14
CA VAL A 280 -1.35 -5.94 -7.80
C VAL A 280 -0.79 -6.91 -6.78
N THR A 281 -0.25 -6.41 -5.67
CA THR A 281 0.22 -7.25 -4.56
C THR A 281 -0.94 -8.06 -3.95
N GLN A 282 -2.09 -7.44 -3.73
CA GLN A 282 -3.29 -8.12 -3.25
C GLN A 282 -3.81 -9.16 -4.25
N ALA A 283 -3.65 -8.90 -5.55
CA ALA A 283 -3.98 -9.83 -6.62
C ALA A 283 -3.02 -11.03 -6.70
N ASN A 284 -1.89 -10.97 -6.03
CA ASN A 284 -0.77 -11.92 -6.12
C ASN A 284 -0.26 -12.14 -7.55
N ASP A 285 -0.21 -11.06 -8.34
CA ASP A 285 0.23 -11.11 -9.72
C ASP A 285 1.70 -10.72 -9.83
N VAL A 286 2.54 -11.74 -9.85
CA VAL A 286 4.01 -11.59 -9.83
C VAL A 286 4.53 -10.87 -11.08
N ASP A 287 3.96 -11.12 -12.25
CA ASP A 287 4.43 -10.53 -13.50
C ASP A 287 4.05 -9.05 -13.60
N ALA A 288 2.83 -8.70 -13.20
CA ALA A 288 2.42 -7.30 -13.12
C ALA A 288 3.21 -6.54 -12.04
N LEU A 289 3.51 -7.19 -10.90
CA LEU A 289 4.31 -6.61 -9.83
C LEU A 289 5.73 -6.30 -10.29
N LYS A 290 6.39 -7.22 -11.00
CA LYS A 290 7.72 -6.99 -11.60
C LYS A 290 7.73 -5.76 -12.51
N LYS A 291 6.71 -5.64 -13.38
CA LYS A 291 6.57 -4.50 -14.27
C LYS A 291 6.43 -3.18 -13.51
N LEU A 292 5.62 -3.16 -12.43
CA LEU A 292 5.46 -1.97 -11.59
C LEU A 292 6.76 -1.55 -10.91
N ILE A 293 7.50 -2.50 -10.38
CA ILE A 293 8.78 -2.25 -9.69
C ILE A 293 9.86 -1.72 -10.67
N GLU A 294 9.80 -2.12 -11.94
CA GLU A 294 10.72 -1.60 -12.97
C GLU A 294 10.53 -0.10 -13.27
N TRP A 295 9.38 0.49 -12.87
CA TRP A 295 9.13 1.92 -13.07
C TRP A 295 9.87 2.76 -12.04
N ALA A 296 10.60 3.76 -12.49
CA ALA A 296 11.51 4.55 -11.65
C ALA A 296 10.80 5.40 -10.57
N ASP A 297 9.52 5.71 -10.75
CA ASP A 297 8.77 6.63 -9.88
C ASP A 297 7.80 5.92 -8.93
N VAL A 298 7.90 4.59 -8.76
CA VAL A 298 7.02 3.85 -7.85
C VAL A 298 7.52 3.98 -6.43
N ASP A 299 6.69 4.54 -5.56
CA ASP A 299 6.92 4.55 -4.11
C ASP A 299 6.53 3.18 -3.53
N LEU A 300 7.55 2.39 -3.14
CA LEU A 300 7.36 1.07 -2.55
C LEU A 300 6.80 1.14 -1.12
N ASP A 301 6.92 2.28 -0.48
CA ASP A 301 6.59 2.52 0.93
C ASP A 301 5.27 3.29 1.11
N GLU A 302 4.54 3.55 0.02
CA GLU A 302 3.23 4.18 0.12
C GLU A 302 2.29 3.36 1.01
N GLN A 303 1.44 4.06 1.76
CA GLN A 303 0.50 3.44 2.70
C GLN A 303 -0.95 3.83 2.36
N ASP A 304 -1.85 2.87 2.52
CA ASP A 304 -3.29 3.10 2.37
C ASP A 304 -3.88 3.89 3.56
N ALA A 305 -5.20 4.05 3.55
CA ALA A 305 -5.93 4.76 4.60
C ALA A 305 -5.77 4.14 5.99
N ASP A 306 -5.45 2.86 6.10
CA ASP A 306 -5.23 2.14 7.36
C ASP A 306 -3.74 1.97 7.71
N GLY A 307 -2.87 2.51 6.87
CA GLY A 307 -1.42 2.47 7.04
C GLY A 307 -0.76 1.19 6.52
N PHE A 308 -1.47 0.37 5.73
CA PHE A 308 -0.87 -0.82 5.11
C PHE A 308 -0.01 -0.43 3.91
N SER A 309 1.19 -0.97 3.84
CA SER A 309 2.05 -0.92 2.65
C SER A 309 1.89 -2.19 1.79
N ALA A 310 2.42 -2.17 0.57
CA ALA A 310 2.42 -3.35 -0.29
C ALA A 310 3.11 -4.55 0.37
N ALA A 311 4.24 -4.34 1.05
CA ALA A 311 4.95 -5.40 1.79
C ALA A 311 4.09 -5.99 2.94
N MET A 312 3.33 -5.15 3.66
CA MET A 312 2.40 -5.60 4.69
C MET A 312 1.26 -6.44 4.11
N ILE A 313 0.70 -6.02 2.97
CA ILE A 313 -0.35 -6.76 2.27
C ILE A 313 0.16 -8.14 1.82
N ALA A 314 1.36 -8.19 1.22
CA ALA A 314 1.98 -9.45 0.82
C ALA A 314 2.21 -10.39 2.01
N ALA A 315 2.71 -9.86 3.12
CA ALA A 315 2.96 -10.61 4.34
C ALA A 315 1.66 -11.14 4.96
N ALA A 316 0.64 -10.29 5.12
CA ALA A 316 -0.65 -10.66 5.68
C ALA A 316 -1.39 -11.70 4.82
N ALA A 317 -1.29 -11.62 3.51
CA ALA A 317 -1.90 -12.56 2.58
C ALA A 317 -1.08 -13.85 2.36
N GLY A 318 0.18 -13.89 2.82
CA GLY A 318 1.08 -15.03 2.60
C GLY A 318 1.59 -15.15 1.16
N HIS A 319 1.66 -14.05 0.43
CA HIS A 319 2.13 -13.99 -0.97
C HIS A 319 3.66 -13.95 -1.02
N VAL A 320 4.30 -15.11 -0.86
CA VAL A 320 5.75 -15.26 -0.68
C VAL A 320 6.56 -14.61 -1.81
N GLU A 321 6.22 -14.88 -3.07
CA GLU A 321 6.97 -14.34 -4.21
C GLU A 321 6.78 -12.84 -4.39
N ALA A 322 5.57 -12.32 -4.14
CA ALA A 322 5.32 -10.89 -4.14
C ALA A 322 6.11 -10.20 -3.02
N PHE A 323 6.14 -10.79 -1.83
CA PHE A 323 6.91 -10.29 -0.69
C PHE A 323 8.41 -10.29 -0.98
N ARG A 324 8.94 -11.38 -1.58
CA ARG A 324 10.35 -11.49 -2.01
C ARG A 324 10.72 -10.36 -2.98
N LEU A 325 9.90 -10.13 -4.00
CA LEU A 325 10.15 -9.09 -4.99
C LEU A 325 10.16 -7.69 -4.39
N LEU A 326 9.19 -7.37 -3.53
CA LEU A 326 9.13 -6.08 -2.84
C LEU A 326 10.34 -5.87 -1.94
N LEU A 327 10.78 -6.91 -1.25
CA LEU A 327 11.94 -6.86 -0.37
C LEU A 327 13.23 -6.58 -1.17
N HIS A 328 13.46 -7.31 -2.28
CA HIS A 328 14.61 -7.08 -3.17
C HIS A 328 14.57 -5.72 -3.87
N ALA A 329 13.38 -5.15 -4.07
CA ALA A 329 13.23 -3.79 -4.57
C ALA A 329 13.52 -2.71 -3.52
N GLY A 330 13.68 -3.09 -2.25
CA GLY A 330 14.03 -2.19 -1.16
C GLY A 330 12.85 -1.67 -0.34
N ALA A 331 11.68 -2.31 -0.39
CA ALA A 331 10.53 -1.95 0.43
C ALA A 331 10.85 -1.99 1.94
N ASN A 332 10.39 -0.99 2.68
CA ASN A 332 10.64 -0.85 4.09
C ASN A 332 9.68 -1.70 4.94
N ILE A 333 10.18 -2.82 5.46
CA ILE A 333 9.38 -3.75 6.30
C ILE A 333 9.20 -3.28 7.75
N LYS A 334 9.80 -2.14 8.15
CA LYS A 334 9.66 -1.55 9.49
C LYS A 334 8.47 -0.60 9.62
N LEU A 335 7.85 -0.23 8.51
CA LEU A 335 6.67 0.62 8.54
C LEU A 335 5.61 -0.01 9.43
N GLN A 336 4.88 0.84 10.16
CA GLN A 336 3.77 0.42 10.99
C GLN A 336 2.45 0.91 10.41
N ASN A 337 1.44 0.06 10.45
CA ASN A 337 0.06 0.45 10.17
C ASN A 337 -0.55 1.17 11.39
N LYS A 338 -1.81 1.59 11.31
CA LYS A 338 -2.53 2.26 12.42
C LYS A 338 -2.70 1.39 13.67
N TYR A 339 -2.51 0.08 13.53
CA TYR A 339 -2.61 -0.90 14.63
C TYR A 339 -1.26 -1.19 15.28
N GLY A 340 -0.18 -0.52 14.81
CA GLY A 340 1.19 -0.76 15.26
C GLY A 340 1.83 -2.02 14.67
N GLU A 341 1.20 -2.68 13.68
CA GLU A 341 1.71 -3.89 13.06
C GLU A 341 2.68 -3.55 11.92
N THR A 342 3.71 -4.36 11.78
CA THR A 342 4.71 -4.30 10.70
C THR A 342 4.50 -5.46 9.72
N ALA A 343 5.13 -5.41 8.55
CA ALA A 343 5.13 -6.54 7.62
C ALA A 343 5.63 -7.84 8.28
N ILE A 344 6.52 -7.72 9.23
CA ILE A 344 7.10 -8.84 9.98
C ILE A 344 6.07 -9.46 10.94
N THR A 345 5.41 -8.64 11.76
CA THR A 345 4.38 -9.13 12.69
C THR A 345 3.21 -9.77 11.95
N LEU A 346 2.84 -9.21 10.80
CA LEU A 346 1.80 -9.78 9.95
C LEU A 346 2.24 -11.12 9.32
N ALA A 347 3.52 -11.24 8.94
CA ALA A 347 4.07 -12.50 8.45
C ALA A 347 4.04 -13.60 9.51
N GLU A 348 4.37 -13.28 10.78
CA GLU A 348 4.33 -14.24 11.89
C GLU A 348 2.93 -14.80 12.17
N LEU A 349 1.89 -14.00 11.93
CA LEU A 349 0.49 -14.41 12.11
C LEU A 349 -0.04 -15.25 10.95
N ASN A 350 0.66 -15.29 9.82
CA ASN A 350 0.23 -16.02 8.63
C ASN A 350 0.63 -17.50 8.69
N GLN A 351 -0.14 -18.36 8.03
CA GLN A 351 0.18 -19.79 7.90
C GLN A 351 1.52 -20.04 7.17
N ASN A 352 1.92 -19.13 6.28
CA ASN A 352 3.20 -19.17 5.56
C ASN A 352 4.31 -18.39 6.28
N GLY A 353 4.14 -18.09 7.58
CA GLY A 353 5.06 -17.25 8.36
C GLY A 353 6.49 -17.74 8.34
N GLU A 354 6.71 -19.05 8.45
CA GLU A 354 8.07 -19.63 8.40
C GLU A 354 8.75 -19.41 7.05
N VAL A 355 8.00 -19.54 5.93
CA VAL A 355 8.54 -19.32 4.59
C VAL A 355 8.84 -17.83 4.34
N LEU A 356 7.94 -16.93 4.77
CA LEU A 356 8.17 -15.49 4.68
C LEU A 356 9.40 -15.06 5.50
N GLU A 357 9.55 -15.64 6.66
CA GLU A 357 10.71 -15.43 7.51
C GLU A 357 12.01 -15.90 6.85
N GLN A 358 11.99 -17.06 6.21
CA GLN A 358 13.12 -17.56 5.44
C GLN A 358 13.53 -16.55 4.35
N VAL A 359 12.56 -15.98 3.64
CA VAL A 359 12.82 -14.93 2.63
C VAL A 359 13.49 -13.70 3.24
N ILE A 360 13.05 -13.25 4.42
CA ILE A 360 13.67 -12.11 5.11
C ILE A 360 15.13 -12.43 5.50
N LEU A 361 15.37 -13.64 5.99
CA LEU A 361 16.71 -14.09 6.37
C LEU A 361 17.66 -14.20 5.17
N GLU A 362 17.19 -14.79 4.07
CA GLU A 362 17.92 -14.88 2.81
C GLU A 362 18.31 -13.48 2.29
N TYR A 363 17.34 -12.58 2.23
CA TYR A 363 17.58 -11.21 1.81
C TYR A 363 18.57 -10.47 2.71
N ALA A 364 18.45 -10.63 4.03
CA ALA A 364 19.38 -10.03 4.98
C ALA A 364 20.81 -10.54 4.78
N LEU A 365 20.96 -11.81 4.43
CA LEU A 365 22.29 -12.38 4.14
C LEU A 365 22.89 -11.85 2.82
N GLU A 366 22.07 -11.54 1.82
CA GLU A 366 22.52 -11.03 0.52
C GLU A 366 22.91 -9.54 0.59
N GLU A 367 22.03 -8.71 1.14
CA GLU A 367 22.19 -7.23 1.14
C GLU A 367 23.09 -6.70 2.28
N GLY A 368 23.28 -7.45 3.35
CA GLY A 368 24.05 -7.00 4.52
C GLY A 368 23.35 -5.89 5.31
N GLN A 369 24.13 -5.02 5.98
CA GLN A 369 23.61 -3.98 6.91
C GLN A 369 22.73 -2.89 6.28
N LYS A 370 22.77 -2.70 4.98
CA LYS A 370 22.12 -1.56 4.31
C LYS A 370 20.60 -1.70 4.18
N GLY A 371 20.06 -2.91 4.29
CA GLY A 371 18.64 -3.18 4.13
C GLY A 371 17.82 -3.05 5.41
N SER A 372 16.51 -2.81 5.27
CA SER A 372 15.57 -2.77 6.40
C SER A 372 15.39 -4.12 7.10
N ALA A 373 15.77 -5.22 6.47
CA ALA A 373 15.65 -6.58 6.99
C ALA A 373 16.77 -7.02 7.91
N GLY A 374 17.95 -6.39 7.82
CA GLY A 374 19.15 -6.87 8.52
C GLY A 374 19.04 -6.90 10.05
N PHE A 375 18.42 -5.90 10.66
CA PHE A 375 18.25 -5.88 12.12
C PHE A 375 17.32 -7.00 12.60
N TYR A 376 16.29 -7.31 11.84
CA TYR A 376 15.32 -8.34 12.19
C TYR A 376 15.91 -9.76 12.09
N ALA A 377 16.76 -10.00 11.10
CA ALA A 377 17.42 -11.28 10.93
C ALA A 377 18.17 -11.72 12.20
N LEU A 378 18.93 -10.78 12.82
CA LEU A 378 19.65 -11.07 14.06
C LEU A 378 18.71 -11.33 15.25
N HIS A 379 17.63 -10.54 15.38
CA HIS A 379 16.63 -10.73 16.42
C HIS A 379 15.97 -12.12 16.29
N ARG A 380 15.62 -12.50 15.08
CA ARG A 380 14.94 -13.77 14.83
C ARG A 380 15.86 -14.98 15.01
N ALA A 381 17.08 -14.91 14.50
CA ALA A 381 18.08 -15.94 14.71
C ALA A 381 18.38 -16.14 16.21
N ALA A 382 18.47 -15.03 16.96
CA ALA A 382 18.65 -15.05 18.41
C ALA A 382 17.44 -15.70 19.14
N LYS A 383 16.21 -15.37 18.74
CA LYS A 383 14.98 -15.95 19.31
C LYS A 383 14.87 -17.46 19.04
N ARG A 384 15.32 -17.93 17.87
CA ARG A 384 15.34 -19.36 17.51
C ARG A 384 16.48 -20.16 18.14
N GLY A 385 17.51 -19.48 18.59
CA GLY A 385 18.72 -20.13 19.09
C GLY A 385 19.65 -20.65 17.99
N ASP A 386 19.53 -20.13 16.76
CA ASP A 386 20.36 -20.54 15.63
C ASP A 386 21.76 -19.92 15.76
N PHE A 387 22.65 -20.67 16.39
CA PHE A 387 24.00 -20.24 16.68
C PHE A 387 24.81 -19.90 15.41
N ASP A 388 24.69 -20.71 14.37
CA ASP A 388 25.48 -20.55 13.14
C ASP A 388 25.05 -19.30 12.37
N LEU A 389 23.74 -19.08 12.30
CA LEU A 389 23.17 -17.89 11.67
C LEU A 389 23.52 -16.63 12.46
N VAL A 390 23.40 -16.64 13.80
CA VAL A 390 23.82 -15.52 14.66
C VAL A 390 25.31 -15.22 14.46
N HIS A 391 26.16 -16.25 14.45
CA HIS A 391 27.58 -16.09 14.21
C HIS A 391 27.87 -15.45 12.84
N THR A 392 27.19 -15.90 11.80
CA THR A 392 27.31 -15.36 10.43
C THR A 392 26.89 -13.88 10.37
N LEU A 393 25.74 -13.54 10.97
CA LEU A 393 25.24 -12.17 10.99
C LEU A 393 26.16 -11.24 11.79
N VAL A 394 26.62 -11.68 12.95
CA VAL A 394 27.56 -10.91 13.78
C VAL A 394 28.89 -10.70 13.06
N SER A 395 29.44 -11.72 12.38
CA SER A 395 30.66 -11.59 11.59
C SER A 395 30.56 -10.61 10.43
N ARG A 396 29.34 -10.35 9.94
CA ARG A 396 29.02 -9.31 8.94
C ARG A 396 28.76 -7.95 9.56
N CYS A 397 29.09 -7.75 10.84
CA CYS A 397 29.00 -6.49 11.58
C CYS A 397 27.55 -5.97 11.75
N TYR A 398 26.55 -6.84 11.86
CA TYR A 398 25.21 -6.40 12.27
C TYR A 398 25.24 -5.84 13.70
N ASP A 399 24.43 -4.79 13.93
CA ASP A 399 24.36 -4.16 15.25
C ASP A 399 23.71 -5.12 16.27
N VAL A 400 24.54 -5.66 17.16
CA VAL A 400 24.12 -6.60 18.20
C VAL A 400 23.25 -5.95 19.29
N ASN A 401 23.18 -4.62 19.32
CA ASN A 401 22.40 -3.82 20.28
C ASN A 401 21.18 -3.15 19.64
N ALA A 402 20.89 -3.43 18.38
CA ALA A 402 19.68 -2.91 17.74
C ALA A 402 18.44 -3.34 18.51
N SER A 403 17.47 -2.43 18.66
CA SER A 403 16.19 -2.71 19.32
C SER A 403 15.07 -2.80 18.30
N ASP A 404 14.14 -3.73 18.50
CA ASP A 404 12.91 -3.80 17.74
C ASP A 404 11.89 -2.72 18.18
N ALA A 405 10.65 -2.76 17.63
CA ALA A 405 9.62 -1.80 17.94
C ALA A 405 9.19 -1.79 19.42
N ASP A 406 9.30 -2.94 20.09
CA ASP A 406 8.99 -3.11 21.51
C ASP A 406 10.21 -2.89 22.42
N GLY A 407 11.35 -2.54 21.85
CA GLY A 407 12.61 -2.30 22.55
C GLY A 407 13.42 -3.56 22.87
N TYR A 408 13.05 -4.74 22.33
CA TYR A 408 13.83 -5.95 22.55
C TYR A 408 15.12 -5.93 21.73
N THR A 409 16.23 -6.28 22.36
CA THR A 409 17.51 -6.56 21.68
C THR A 409 17.62 -8.05 21.34
N PRO A 410 18.53 -8.45 20.41
CA PRO A 410 18.80 -9.87 20.13
C PRO A 410 19.14 -10.66 21.39
N LEU A 411 19.94 -10.07 22.30
CA LEU A 411 20.31 -10.68 23.58
C LEU A 411 19.07 -10.93 24.46
N MET A 412 18.13 -9.99 24.53
CA MET A 412 16.88 -10.15 25.28
C MET A 412 16.03 -11.29 24.74
N LEU A 413 15.92 -11.42 23.41
CA LEU A 413 15.16 -12.49 22.78
C LEU A 413 15.81 -13.86 22.98
N ALA A 414 17.14 -13.95 22.88
CA ALA A 414 17.88 -15.18 23.18
C ALA A 414 17.72 -15.57 24.65
N ALA A 415 17.81 -14.60 25.55
CA ALA A 415 17.63 -14.80 26.99
C ALA A 415 16.21 -15.27 27.34
N LYS A 416 15.17 -14.63 26.78
CA LYS A 416 13.78 -15.00 26.94
C LYS A 416 13.48 -16.42 26.43
N SER A 417 14.17 -16.86 25.39
CA SER A 417 14.04 -18.22 24.84
C SER A 417 14.96 -19.26 25.49
N GLY A 418 15.86 -18.85 26.42
CA GLY A 418 16.76 -19.74 27.15
C GLY A 418 18.01 -20.19 26.41
N HIS A 419 18.37 -19.55 25.30
CA HIS A 419 19.50 -19.94 24.44
C HIS A 419 20.85 -19.41 24.97
N GLY A 420 21.44 -20.11 25.94
CA GLY A 420 22.69 -19.69 26.63
C GLY A 420 23.88 -19.55 25.70
N SER A 421 24.11 -20.46 24.77
CA SER A 421 25.18 -20.40 23.79
C SER A 421 25.11 -19.16 22.88
N VAL A 422 23.88 -18.80 22.44
CA VAL A 422 23.63 -17.59 21.66
C VAL A 422 23.87 -16.33 22.52
N CYS A 423 23.42 -16.33 23.79
CA CYS A 423 23.68 -15.23 24.71
C CYS A 423 25.20 -15.01 24.87
N GLN A 424 25.97 -16.09 25.03
CA GLN A 424 27.41 -16.00 25.13
C GLN A 424 28.08 -15.42 23.89
N LEU A 425 27.61 -15.84 22.69
CA LEU A 425 28.09 -15.31 21.41
C LEU A 425 27.79 -13.82 21.27
N LEU A 426 26.56 -13.40 21.54
CA LEU A 426 26.17 -11.99 21.47
C LEU A 426 26.95 -11.12 22.46
N ILE A 427 27.10 -11.55 23.70
CA ILE A 427 27.87 -10.85 24.72
C ILE A 427 29.34 -10.73 24.31
N SER A 428 29.96 -11.81 23.83
CA SER A 428 31.34 -11.77 23.34
C SER A 428 31.54 -10.83 22.15
N SER A 429 30.44 -10.56 21.41
CA SER A 429 30.40 -9.64 20.27
C SER A 429 30.00 -8.21 20.64
N GLY A 430 29.84 -7.90 21.94
CA GLY A 430 29.59 -6.57 22.46
C GLY A 430 28.13 -6.25 22.75
N ALA A 431 27.27 -7.26 22.88
CA ALA A 431 25.89 -7.03 23.34
C ALA A 431 25.87 -6.55 24.78
N LYS A 432 25.08 -5.50 25.04
CA LYS A 432 24.94 -4.88 26.37
C LYS A 432 23.85 -5.57 27.15
N CYS A 433 24.12 -5.90 28.42
CA CYS A 433 23.15 -6.57 29.30
C CYS A 433 22.23 -5.61 30.07
N ASP A 434 22.53 -4.30 30.04
CA ASP A 434 21.85 -3.25 30.81
C ASP A 434 20.79 -2.48 30.04
N ILE A 435 20.58 -2.80 28.77
CA ILE A 435 19.48 -2.21 27.96
C ILE A 435 18.15 -2.69 28.50
N GLU A 436 17.15 -1.79 28.55
CA GLU A 436 15.78 -2.07 28.95
C GLU A 436 14.83 -1.97 27.76
N ASN A 437 13.86 -2.87 27.70
CA ASN A 437 12.79 -2.81 26.70
C ASN A 437 11.71 -1.79 27.10
N ALA A 438 10.65 -1.65 26.29
CA ALA A 438 9.53 -0.75 26.57
C ALA A 438 8.76 -1.07 27.87
N ARG A 439 8.98 -2.25 28.47
CA ARG A 439 8.41 -2.67 29.78
C ARG A 439 9.39 -2.53 30.93
N ASN A 440 10.54 -1.89 30.73
CA ASN A 440 11.66 -1.78 31.68
C ASN A 440 12.23 -3.14 32.11
N GLU A 441 12.20 -4.14 31.22
CA GLU A 441 12.77 -5.46 31.46
C GLU A 441 14.16 -5.54 30.82
N THR A 442 15.14 -6.07 31.55
CA THR A 442 16.48 -6.36 31.06
C THR A 442 16.60 -7.80 30.56
N ALA A 443 17.67 -8.11 29.84
CA ALA A 443 17.97 -9.48 29.39
C ALA A 443 18.02 -10.48 30.57
N LEU A 444 18.51 -10.05 31.74
CA LEU A 444 18.55 -10.88 32.95
C LEU A 444 17.15 -11.17 33.50
N ALA A 445 16.26 -10.16 33.53
CA ALA A 445 14.89 -10.33 33.97
C ALA A 445 14.14 -11.35 33.09
N LEU A 446 14.31 -11.23 31.76
CA LEU A 446 13.69 -12.13 30.79
C LEU A 446 14.27 -13.57 30.86
N ALA A 447 15.58 -13.72 31.13
CA ALA A 447 16.17 -15.05 31.32
C ALA A 447 15.57 -15.79 32.52
N ARG A 448 15.24 -15.07 33.60
CA ARG A 448 14.63 -15.63 34.82
C ARG A 448 13.19 -16.12 34.61
N GLU A 449 12.47 -15.62 33.62
CA GLU A 449 11.13 -16.12 33.26
C GLU A 449 11.14 -17.62 32.85
N ASN A 450 12.25 -18.13 32.32
CA ASN A 450 12.42 -19.53 31.93
C ASN A 450 12.86 -20.46 33.11
N GLY A 451 12.82 -19.96 34.33
CA GLY A 451 13.26 -20.68 35.52
C GLY A 451 14.68 -20.26 35.95
N ASN A 452 14.84 -20.12 37.27
CA ASN A 452 16.12 -19.67 37.86
C ASN A 452 17.22 -20.70 37.60
N GLY A 453 18.44 -20.20 37.31
CA GLY A 453 19.64 -21.01 37.13
C GLY A 453 19.77 -21.64 35.75
N ASN A 454 19.00 -21.18 34.75
CA ASN A 454 19.17 -21.62 33.36
C ASN A 454 20.51 -21.13 32.78
N GLU A 455 20.91 -21.71 31.64
CA GLU A 455 22.22 -21.40 31.01
C GLU A 455 22.32 -19.93 30.60
N ALA A 456 21.23 -19.34 30.02
CA ALA A 456 21.20 -17.95 29.62
C ALA A 456 21.36 -17.00 30.81
N GLU A 457 20.65 -17.24 31.93
CA GLU A 457 20.83 -16.48 33.18
C GLU A 457 22.27 -16.53 33.67
N ASN A 458 22.87 -17.73 33.69
CA ASN A 458 24.21 -17.91 34.16
C ASN A 458 25.23 -17.12 33.31
N VAL A 459 25.10 -17.15 32.00
CA VAL A 459 25.98 -16.40 31.10
C VAL A 459 25.85 -14.87 31.29
N ILE A 460 24.62 -14.38 31.44
CA ILE A 460 24.36 -12.94 31.67
C ILE A 460 24.91 -12.51 33.05
N LEU A 461 24.68 -13.32 34.09
CA LEU A 461 25.22 -13.06 35.43
C LEU A 461 26.74 -13.07 35.46
N ASP A 462 27.40 -13.95 34.70
CA ASP A 462 28.87 -13.96 34.58
C ASP A 462 29.37 -12.65 33.96
N GLU A 463 28.73 -12.15 32.90
CA GLU A 463 29.15 -10.89 32.28
C GLU A 463 28.92 -9.68 33.20
N LEU A 464 27.74 -9.61 33.85
CA LEU A 464 27.42 -8.54 34.80
C LEU A 464 28.41 -8.57 35.99
N ALA A 465 28.75 -9.77 36.48
CA ALA A 465 29.73 -9.94 37.55
C ALA A 465 31.16 -9.53 37.14
N LEU A 466 31.56 -9.89 35.92
CA LEU A 466 32.89 -9.48 35.38
C LEU A 466 32.94 -7.97 35.20
N THR A 467 31.93 -7.35 34.59
CA THR A 467 31.87 -5.90 34.43
C THR A 467 31.92 -5.18 35.78
N LEU A 468 31.14 -5.65 36.76
CA LEU A 468 31.10 -5.09 38.09
C LEU A 468 32.47 -5.10 38.79
N VAL A 469 33.21 -6.22 38.73
CA VAL A 469 34.48 -6.34 39.42
C VAL A 469 35.63 -5.61 38.72
N LEU A 470 35.55 -5.44 37.38
CA LEU A 470 36.56 -4.74 36.60
C LEU A 470 36.39 -3.22 36.69
N ASP A 471 35.17 -2.70 36.54
CA ASP A 471 34.86 -1.27 36.69
C ASP A 471 35.01 -0.84 38.15
N GLY A 472 34.58 -1.70 39.04
CA GLY A 472 34.63 -1.49 40.48
C GLY A 472 33.50 -0.60 40.99
N THR A 473 33.13 -0.78 42.25
CA THR A 473 32.14 0.06 42.94
C THR A 473 32.61 0.46 44.33
N TYR A 474 31.94 1.44 44.90
CA TYR A 474 32.17 1.84 46.27
C TYR A 474 31.51 0.87 47.26
N VAL A 475 32.33 0.22 48.09
CA VAL A 475 31.86 -0.71 49.11
C VAL A 475 32.32 -0.25 50.50
N LYS A 476 31.62 -0.64 51.54
CA LYS A 476 32.05 -0.45 52.93
C LYS A 476 32.96 -1.61 53.30
N LYS A 477 34.22 -1.33 53.60
CA LYS A 477 35.19 -2.31 54.09
C LYS A 477 35.20 -2.32 55.61
N HIS A 478 34.97 -3.47 56.23
CA HIS A 478 35.13 -3.68 57.64
C HIS A 478 36.59 -3.88 58.03
N THR A 479 36.97 -3.36 59.20
CA THR A 479 38.32 -3.49 59.74
C THR A 479 38.29 -4.33 61.00
N LYS A 480 39.42 -4.98 61.32
CA LYS A 480 39.62 -5.79 62.55
C LYS A 480 38.50 -6.86 62.70
N CYS A 481 38.13 -7.55 61.60
CA CYS A 481 37.10 -8.56 61.60
C CYS A 481 35.78 -8.09 62.26
N GLY A 482 35.31 -6.90 61.88
CA GLY A 482 34.05 -6.33 62.39
C GLY A 482 34.15 -5.46 63.63
N LYS A 483 35.29 -5.46 64.35
CA LYS A 483 35.46 -4.67 65.60
C LYS A 483 35.69 -3.19 65.36
N GLY A 484 36.13 -2.78 64.17
CA GLY A 484 36.37 -1.39 63.77
C GLY A 484 35.25 -0.76 63.00
N SER A 485 35.30 0.59 62.83
CA SER A 485 34.32 1.28 61.98
C SER A 485 34.55 0.95 60.49
N PRO A 486 33.50 0.68 59.74
CA PRO A 486 33.63 0.43 58.29
C PRO A 486 34.01 1.72 57.54
N HIS A 487 34.78 1.58 56.48
CA HIS A 487 35.18 2.70 55.62
C HIS A 487 34.77 2.45 54.18
N VAL A 488 34.25 3.47 53.51
CA VAL A 488 33.93 3.40 52.09
C VAL A 488 35.22 3.34 51.26
N LYS A 489 35.34 2.39 50.38
CA LYS A 489 36.46 2.15 49.48
C LYS A 489 35.96 1.80 48.07
N LEU A 490 36.66 2.28 47.05
CA LEU A 490 36.49 1.77 45.71
C LEU A 490 37.14 0.38 45.66
N LEU A 491 36.34 -0.63 45.40
CA LEU A 491 36.80 -2.01 45.24
C LEU A 491 36.77 -2.35 43.75
N LYS A 492 37.85 -2.86 43.20
CA LYS A 492 37.95 -3.35 41.83
C LYS A 492 39.02 -4.43 41.70
N ILE A 493 38.92 -5.22 40.63
CA ILE A 493 39.95 -6.17 40.24
C ILE A 493 40.81 -5.57 39.11
N VAL A 494 42.12 -5.75 39.20
CA VAL A 494 43.02 -5.45 38.09
C VAL A 494 43.19 -6.72 37.26
N GLU A 495 42.60 -6.71 36.08
CA GLU A 495 42.44 -7.88 35.19
C GLU A 495 43.80 -8.57 34.91
N SER A 496 44.81 -7.82 34.54
CA SER A 496 46.14 -8.35 34.16
C SER A 496 46.84 -9.14 35.26
N ALA A 497 46.43 -8.99 36.53
CA ALA A 497 47.10 -9.62 37.67
C ALA A 497 46.16 -10.46 38.56
N GLY A 498 44.83 -10.49 38.26
CA GLY A 498 43.86 -11.13 39.14
C GLY A 498 43.84 -10.58 40.58
N VAL A 499 44.24 -9.31 40.75
CA VAL A 499 44.46 -8.69 42.04
C VAL A 499 43.29 -7.81 42.44
N LEU A 500 42.70 -8.10 43.58
CA LEU A 500 41.66 -7.25 44.18
C LEU A 500 42.31 -6.02 44.82
N GLN A 501 41.85 -4.83 44.46
CA GLN A 501 42.36 -3.54 44.90
C GLN A 501 41.27 -2.71 45.60
N TRP A 502 41.59 -2.13 46.79
CA TRP A 502 40.69 -1.23 47.53
C TRP A 502 41.35 0.04 48.01
N GLY A 503 42.08 0.72 47.16
CA GLY A 503 42.71 2.02 47.43
C GLY A 503 44.04 2.22 46.75
N LYS A 504 44.67 3.38 46.92
CA LYS A 504 45.86 3.81 46.17
C LYS A 504 47.19 3.12 46.57
N SER A 505 47.23 2.44 47.69
CA SER A 505 48.47 1.84 48.20
C SER A 505 48.67 0.42 47.67
N ARG A 506 49.87 0.09 47.19
CA ARG A 506 50.24 -1.28 46.75
C ARG A 506 50.03 -2.35 47.84
N LYS A 507 50.14 -1.97 49.16
CA LYS A 507 49.83 -2.87 50.29
C LYS A 507 48.36 -3.29 50.38
N ARG A 508 47.46 -2.71 49.52
CA ARG A 508 46.06 -3.00 49.48
C ARG A 508 45.65 -3.78 48.20
N ASN A 509 46.69 -4.27 47.51
CA ASN A 509 46.50 -5.15 46.35
C ASN A 509 46.70 -6.58 46.86
N VAL A 510 45.67 -7.39 46.70
CA VAL A 510 45.65 -8.73 47.28
C VAL A 510 45.17 -9.74 46.25
N VAL A 511 45.87 -10.85 46.16
CA VAL A 511 45.44 -12.00 45.39
C VAL A 511 44.41 -12.78 46.20
N CYS A 512 43.23 -13.03 45.63
CA CYS A 512 42.14 -13.72 46.28
C CYS A 512 42.29 -15.23 46.09
N ARG A 513 42.11 -16.00 47.17
CA ARG A 513 42.03 -17.47 47.15
C ARG A 513 40.59 -17.94 47.05
N ALA A 514 39.70 -17.30 47.80
CA ALA A 514 38.28 -17.62 47.84
C ALA A 514 37.47 -16.36 48.14
N ALA A 515 36.21 -16.37 47.73
CA ALA A 515 35.22 -15.36 48.09
C ALA A 515 33.87 -16.04 48.37
N GLU A 516 33.20 -15.58 49.43
CA GLU A 516 31.91 -16.12 49.84
C GLU A 516 30.98 -15.01 50.31
N VAL A 517 29.65 -15.23 50.11
CA VAL A 517 28.62 -14.31 50.58
C VAL A 517 28.44 -14.44 52.07
N GLY A 518 28.21 -13.35 52.75
CA GLY A 518 28.03 -13.30 54.18
C GLY A 518 29.29 -13.08 54.98
N PRO A 519 29.21 -13.05 56.29
CA PRO A 519 30.33 -12.96 57.22
C PRO A 519 31.05 -14.31 57.37
N SER A 520 32.37 -14.29 57.54
CA SER A 520 33.11 -15.48 57.90
C SER A 520 32.93 -15.83 59.40
N ASP A 521 33.36 -17.03 59.79
CA ASP A 521 33.31 -17.50 61.20
C ASP A 521 34.11 -16.62 62.15
N THR A 522 35.12 -15.94 61.65
CA THR A 522 35.97 -15.05 62.44
C THR A 522 35.39 -13.65 62.63
N PHE A 523 34.33 -13.32 61.89
CA PHE A 523 33.72 -11.99 61.95
C PHE A 523 32.98 -11.80 63.27
N ARG A 524 33.20 -10.66 63.91
CA ARG A 524 32.52 -10.30 65.16
C ARG A 524 31.84 -8.95 64.99
N TRP A 525 30.51 -8.96 65.11
CA TRP A 525 29.75 -7.73 65.13
C TRP A 525 30.12 -6.86 66.33
N ASN A 526 30.23 -5.54 66.14
CA ASN A 526 30.56 -4.62 67.22
C ASN A 526 29.35 -4.39 68.11
N ARG A 527 29.21 -5.20 69.18
CA ARG A 527 28.08 -5.19 70.11
C ARG A 527 27.85 -3.85 70.85
N ARG A 528 28.74 -2.87 70.73
CA ARG A 528 28.57 -1.55 71.34
C ARG A 528 27.68 -0.60 70.51
N ARG A 529 27.35 -0.94 69.32
CA ARG A 529 26.34 -0.22 68.51
C ARG A 529 24.98 -0.83 68.75
N LYS A 530 24.00 -0.03 69.17
CA LYS A 530 22.64 -0.44 69.47
C LYS A 530 21.82 -0.98 68.27
N PHE A 531 22.43 -1.04 67.06
CA PHE A 531 21.78 -1.47 65.80
C PHE A 531 22.79 -2.29 64.98
N ASP A 532 23.17 -3.48 65.47
CA ASP A 532 23.78 -4.49 64.61
C ASP A 532 22.69 -5.22 63.86
N VAL A 533 22.12 -4.58 62.84
CA VAL A 533 21.32 -5.23 61.81
C VAL A 533 22.29 -5.93 60.88
N GLU A 534 22.09 -7.22 60.60
CA GLU A 534 22.81 -7.93 59.54
C GLU A 534 22.74 -7.09 58.26
N GLU A 535 23.88 -6.68 57.72
CA GLU A 535 23.94 -5.92 56.48
C GLU A 535 23.79 -6.93 55.32
N PRO A 536 22.67 -6.98 54.58
CA PRO A 536 22.33 -8.07 53.63
C PRO A 536 23.29 -8.12 52.43
N GLY A 537 24.05 -7.07 52.15
CA GLY A 537 25.04 -6.99 51.06
C GLY A 537 26.49 -7.36 51.51
N MET A 538 26.67 -8.15 52.59
CA MET A 538 27.98 -8.54 53.08
C MET A 538 28.54 -9.71 52.26
N PHE A 539 29.84 -9.64 51.97
CA PHE A 539 30.65 -10.75 51.48
C PHE A 539 32.07 -10.67 52.02
N HIS A 540 32.77 -11.77 52.05
CA HIS A 540 34.16 -11.81 52.50
C HIS A 540 35.07 -12.47 51.47
N VAL A 541 36.32 -12.07 51.51
CA VAL A 541 37.38 -12.57 50.61
C VAL A 541 38.49 -13.15 51.47
N VAL A 542 38.91 -14.35 51.12
CA VAL A 542 40.10 -15.00 51.71
C VAL A 542 41.27 -14.78 50.80
N THR A 543 42.32 -14.19 51.32
CA THR A 543 43.55 -13.92 50.57
C THR A 543 44.45 -15.13 50.50
N THR A 544 45.45 -15.15 49.61
CA THR A 544 46.51 -16.18 49.55
C THR A 544 47.32 -16.29 50.83
N GLN A 545 47.29 -15.26 51.70
CA GLN A 545 47.92 -15.26 53.02
C GLN A 545 46.96 -15.72 54.14
N ASN A 546 45.87 -16.33 53.82
CA ASN A 546 44.75 -16.74 54.70
C ASN A 546 44.21 -15.61 55.60
N LYS A 547 44.24 -14.35 55.09
CA LYS A 547 43.62 -13.21 55.75
C LYS A 547 42.22 -13.01 55.18
N GLU A 548 41.24 -12.83 56.04
CA GLU A 548 39.85 -12.55 55.69
C GLU A 548 39.59 -11.04 55.67
N VAL A 549 38.92 -10.58 54.61
CA VAL A 549 38.54 -9.18 54.45
C VAL A 549 37.07 -9.11 54.13
N HIS A 550 36.32 -8.34 54.92
CA HIS A 550 34.88 -8.23 54.80
C HIS A 550 34.48 -6.92 54.15
N PHE A 551 33.55 -6.99 53.20
CA PHE A 551 32.99 -5.87 52.46
C PHE A 551 31.49 -5.91 52.54
N VAL A 552 30.85 -4.74 52.44
CA VAL A 552 29.39 -4.60 52.30
C VAL A 552 29.13 -3.72 51.11
N CYS A 553 28.40 -4.24 50.13
CA CYS A 553 27.99 -3.49 48.96
C CYS A 553 26.58 -2.90 49.14
N GLN A 554 26.28 -1.85 48.40
CA GLN A 554 24.93 -1.33 48.24
C GLN A 554 24.20 -2.23 47.21
N GLY A 555 22.92 -2.52 47.41
CA GLY A 555 22.15 -3.40 46.55
C GLY A 555 21.88 -4.80 47.11
N GLY A 556 22.24 -5.03 48.39
CA GLY A 556 21.84 -6.23 49.13
C GLY A 556 22.55 -7.51 48.69
N LEU A 557 21.85 -8.65 48.87
CA LEU A 557 22.38 -9.99 48.64
C LEU A 557 22.76 -10.24 47.18
N GLU A 558 21.91 -9.81 46.23
CA GLU A 558 22.18 -10.00 44.80
C GLU A 558 23.51 -9.35 44.35
N MET A 559 23.77 -8.15 44.85
CA MET A 559 25.03 -7.46 44.54
C MET A 559 26.23 -8.15 45.18
N ALA A 560 26.08 -8.72 46.40
CA ALA A 560 27.10 -9.51 47.04
C ALA A 560 27.40 -10.81 46.27
N ASP A 561 26.37 -11.47 45.77
CA ASP A 561 26.52 -12.65 44.92
C ASP A 561 27.27 -12.32 43.61
N LEU A 562 26.93 -11.21 42.95
CA LEU A 562 27.65 -10.75 41.75
C LEU A 562 29.15 -10.48 42.06
N TRP A 563 29.44 -9.81 43.17
CA TRP A 563 30.84 -9.59 43.60
C TRP A 563 31.59 -10.90 43.80
N VAL A 564 31.00 -11.85 44.54
CA VAL A 564 31.61 -13.17 44.80
C VAL A 564 31.78 -13.96 43.50
N ARG A 565 30.77 -13.94 42.62
CA ARG A 565 30.80 -14.60 41.31
C ARG A 565 31.94 -14.01 40.45
N GLY A 566 32.01 -12.68 40.31
CA GLY A 566 33.03 -12.02 39.52
C GLY A 566 34.45 -12.25 40.07
N ILE A 567 34.64 -12.23 41.40
CA ILE A 567 35.93 -12.57 42.01
C ILE A 567 36.33 -14.01 41.70
N ARG A 568 35.39 -14.98 41.81
CA ARG A 568 35.66 -16.39 41.50
C ARG A 568 36.01 -16.59 40.02
N LEU A 569 35.29 -15.93 39.10
CA LEU A 569 35.58 -16.00 37.67
C LEU A 569 36.97 -15.52 37.32
N VAL A 570 37.35 -14.34 37.80
CA VAL A 570 38.70 -13.76 37.53
C VAL A 570 39.78 -14.56 38.19
N THR A 571 39.61 -15.00 39.44
CA THR A 571 40.64 -15.79 40.15
C THR A 571 40.74 -17.21 39.59
N GLY A 572 39.67 -17.83 39.17
CA GLY A 572 39.66 -19.12 38.48
C GLY A 572 40.40 -19.05 37.13
N GLN A 573 40.17 -18.02 36.34
CA GLN A 573 40.89 -17.77 35.09
C GLN A 573 42.37 -17.51 35.30
N ALA A 574 42.72 -16.73 36.30
CA ALA A 574 44.14 -16.43 36.63
C ALA A 574 44.90 -17.67 37.12
N ILE A 575 44.26 -18.55 37.90
CA ILE A 575 44.91 -19.76 38.48
C ILE A 575 45.07 -20.85 37.40
N PHE A 576 44.10 -20.99 36.46
CA PHE A 576 44.11 -22.08 35.47
C PHE A 576 44.67 -21.70 34.11
N GLY A 577 45.19 -20.49 33.94
CA GLY A 577 45.89 -20.05 32.71
C GLY A 577 45.03 -20.01 31.44
N LYS A 578 43.68 -20.04 31.54
CA LYS A 578 42.76 -19.89 30.43
C LYS A 578 42.28 -18.44 30.31
N MET A 579 43.23 -17.53 30.02
CA MET A 579 42.85 -16.23 29.46
C MET A 579 42.68 -16.37 27.97
N GLN A 580 41.46 -16.55 27.48
CA GLN A 580 41.14 -16.21 26.11
C GLN A 580 41.21 -14.67 26.00
N LEU A 581 42.26 -14.20 25.32
CA LEU A 581 42.41 -12.80 24.97
C LEU A 581 41.15 -12.32 24.25
N ARG A 582 40.45 -11.37 24.88
CA ARG A 582 39.43 -10.58 24.16
C ARG A 582 40.16 -9.84 23.04
N VAL A 583 39.94 -10.22 21.80
CA VAL A 583 40.42 -9.50 20.63
C VAL A 583 39.68 -8.18 20.60
N ASN A 584 40.32 -7.11 21.04
CA ASN A 584 39.82 -5.76 20.84
C ASN A 584 39.86 -5.43 19.35
N HIS A 585 38.75 -5.54 18.69
CA HIS A 585 38.54 -4.86 17.42
C HIS A 585 38.30 -3.37 17.70
N LYS A 586 39.33 -2.58 17.41
CA LYS A 586 39.23 -1.12 17.26
C LYS A 586 38.55 -0.78 15.96
#